data_f4d8aac24648b43d02a65f36a098828c
#
_entry.id   f4d8aac24648b43d02a65f36a098828c
#
_cell.length_a   1.000
_cell.length_b   1.000
_cell.length_c   1.000
_cell.angle_alpha   90.00
_cell.angle_beta   90.00
_cell.angle_gamma   90.00
#
_symmetry.space_group_name_H-M   'P 1'
#
loop_
_entity.id
_entity.type
_entity.pdbx_description
1 polymer ?
#
loop_
_entity_poly.entity_id
_entity_poly.type
_entity_poly.pdbx_seq_one_letter_code
_entity_poly.pdbx_strand_id
1 'polypeptide(L)'
;MQKWKGFTLIELMVVVVIIGILATCAIPVYQTHVIKARVAEGYSLGIAGNFAVSENMIRNNCHVGKDIGIGFQSPAATENVSSITIEKETGNVGIHYTPIAGDGTIILEPTCHAGGQITWKCTGGTLKSKYRPSNCQ
;
A
#
# COMPACT_ATOMS: atom_id res chain seq x y z
N MET A 1 61.12 5.66 -7.90
CA MET A 1 60.14 6.61 -8.48
C MET A 1 58.81 5.93 -8.71
N GLN A 2 57.77 6.34 -8.03
CA GLN A 2 56.42 5.83 -8.22
C GLN A 2 55.82 6.47 -9.47
N LYS A 3 55.56 5.68 -10.52
CA LYS A 3 54.91 6.15 -11.73
C LYS A 3 53.40 6.30 -11.46
N TRP A 4 52.94 7.54 -11.37
CA TRP A 4 51.51 7.83 -11.33
C TRP A 4 50.93 7.52 -12.70
N LYS A 5 50.03 6.51 -12.77
CA LYS A 5 49.28 6.23 -13.99
C LYS A 5 48.10 7.21 -14.04
N GLY A 6 48.13 8.13 -15.01
CA GLY A 6 47.02 9.03 -15.28
C GLY A 6 45.86 8.28 -15.94
N PHE A 7 44.64 8.68 -15.62
CA PHE A 7 43.41 8.18 -16.28
C PHE A 7 43.32 8.74 -17.70
N THR A 8 42.99 7.92 -18.66
CA THR A 8 42.76 8.39 -20.03
C THR A 8 41.36 8.98 -20.17
N LEU A 9 41.18 9.97 -21.05
CA LEU A 9 39.90 10.61 -21.31
C LEU A 9 38.87 9.59 -21.80
N ILE A 10 39.30 8.61 -22.60
CA ILE A 10 38.44 7.58 -23.15
C ILE A 10 37.93 6.64 -22.05
N GLU A 11 38.74 6.28 -21.03
CA GLU A 11 38.31 5.47 -19.89
C GLU A 11 37.21 6.18 -19.12
N LEU A 12 37.31 7.50 -18.92
CA LEU A 12 36.27 8.26 -18.27
C LEU A 12 34.98 8.30 -19.11
N MET A 13 35.10 8.53 -20.41
CA MET A 13 33.96 8.61 -21.33
C MET A 13 33.16 7.30 -21.36
N VAL A 14 33.84 6.14 -21.41
CA VAL A 14 33.17 4.83 -21.41
C VAL A 14 32.42 4.60 -20.11
N VAL A 15 32.98 4.96 -18.97
CA VAL A 15 32.34 4.81 -17.66
C VAL A 15 31.06 5.65 -17.56
N VAL A 16 31.07 6.91 -17.97
CA VAL A 16 29.86 7.76 -17.89
C VAL A 16 28.77 7.30 -18.84
N VAL A 17 29.11 6.75 -20.00
CA VAL A 17 28.13 6.19 -20.93
C VAL A 17 27.46 4.94 -20.32
N ILE A 18 28.23 4.03 -19.72
CA ILE A 18 27.68 2.84 -19.05
C ILE A 18 26.77 3.24 -17.90
N ILE A 19 27.19 4.17 -17.05
CA ILE A 19 26.34 4.67 -15.95
C ILE A 19 25.07 5.30 -16.48
N GLY A 20 25.14 6.07 -17.57
CA GLY A 20 23.99 6.69 -18.22
C GLY A 20 22.97 5.65 -18.67
N ILE A 21 23.41 4.58 -19.32
CA ILE A 21 22.51 3.49 -19.77
C ILE A 21 21.88 2.79 -18.58
N LEU A 22 22.64 2.44 -17.56
CA LEU A 22 22.11 1.77 -16.36
C LEU A 22 21.11 2.65 -15.61
N ALA A 23 21.34 3.94 -15.51
CA ALA A 23 20.44 4.87 -14.84
C ALA A 23 19.06 4.95 -15.50
N THR A 24 18.96 4.85 -16.83
CA THR A 24 17.67 4.89 -17.53
C THR A 24 16.74 3.75 -17.14
N CYS A 25 17.27 2.58 -16.83
CA CYS A 25 16.49 1.42 -16.39
C CYS A 25 16.21 1.46 -14.88
N ALA A 26 17.13 1.97 -14.08
CA ALA A 26 17.04 1.95 -12.62
C ALA A 26 15.99 2.92 -12.07
N ILE A 27 15.88 4.12 -12.65
CA ILE A 27 14.99 5.18 -12.15
C ILE A 27 13.51 4.76 -12.12
N PRO A 28 12.88 4.22 -13.19
CA PRO A 28 11.47 3.87 -13.18
C PRO A 28 11.14 2.70 -12.23
N VAL A 29 12.08 1.78 -12.06
CA VAL A 29 11.93 0.67 -11.10
C VAL A 29 11.94 1.21 -9.67
N TYR A 30 12.87 2.09 -9.35
CA TYR A 30 12.97 2.73 -8.05
C TYR A 30 11.68 3.48 -7.68
N GLN A 31 11.12 4.29 -8.58
CA GLN A 31 9.87 5.01 -8.37
C GLN A 31 8.71 4.06 -8.02
N THR A 32 8.61 2.93 -8.70
CA THR A 32 7.57 1.93 -8.42
C THR A 32 7.75 1.34 -7.01
N HIS A 33 8.96 1.06 -6.58
CA HIS A 33 9.24 0.58 -5.22
C HIS A 33 8.90 1.61 -4.15
N VAL A 34 9.21 2.89 -4.38
CA VAL A 34 8.84 3.97 -3.45
C VAL A 34 7.33 4.06 -3.28
N ILE A 35 6.55 4.01 -4.37
CA ILE A 35 5.09 4.03 -4.29
C ILE A 35 4.56 2.80 -3.55
N LYS A 36 5.09 1.61 -3.81
CA LYS A 36 4.72 0.39 -3.06
C LYS A 36 4.98 0.51 -1.56
N ALA A 37 6.10 1.12 -1.16
CA ALA A 37 6.40 1.37 0.25
C ALA A 37 5.38 2.33 0.90
N ARG A 38 4.97 3.38 0.19
CA ARG A 38 3.93 4.31 0.64
C ARG A 38 2.57 3.63 0.75
N VAL A 39 2.23 2.76 -0.20
CA VAL A 39 1.00 1.96 -0.14
C VAL A 39 1.00 0.99 1.05
N ALA A 40 2.15 0.41 1.39
CA ALA A 40 2.26 -0.47 2.55
C ALA A 40 1.98 0.24 3.88
N GLU A 41 2.33 1.53 4.02
CA GLU A 41 1.94 2.35 5.17
C GLU A 41 0.41 2.41 5.33
N GLY A 42 -0.30 2.73 4.25
CA GLY A 42 -1.76 2.81 4.27
C GLY A 42 -2.41 1.46 4.58
N TYR A 43 -1.86 0.38 4.05
CA TYR A 43 -2.33 -0.96 4.37
C TYR A 43 -2.17 -1.27 5.87
N SER A 44 -1.06 -0.87 6.48
CA SER A 44 -0.83 -0.98 7.92
C SER A 44 -1.83 -0.16 8.75
N LEU A 45 -2.14 1.06 8.32
CA LEU A 45 -3.15 1.90 8.97
C LEU A 45 -4.57 1.32 8.83
N GLY A 46 -4.87 0.65 7.71
CA GLY A 46 -6.14 -0.04 7.47
C GLY A 46 -6.43 -1.17 8.45
N ILE A 47 -5.41 -1.76 9.06
CA ILE A 47 -5.57 -2.82 10.06
C ILE A 47 -6.41 -2.35 11.26
N ALA A 48 -6.31 -1.08 11.64
CA ALA A 48 -7.14 -0.53 12.72
C ALA A 48 -8.64 -0.59 12.38
N GLY A 49 -9.00 -0.33 11.13
CA GLY A 49 -10.36 -0.52 10.62
C GLY A 49 -10.80 -1.97 10.65
N ASN A 50 -9.91 -2.89 10.24
CA ASN A 50 -10.18 -4.33 10.29
C ASN A 50 -10.47 -4.80 11.71
N PHE A 51 -9.73 -4.32 12.72
CA PHE A 51 -9.99 -4.64 14.12
C PHE A 51 -11.36 -4.18 14.58
N ALA A 52 -11.74 -2.93 14.28
CA ALA A 52 -13.03 -2.38 14.68
C ALA A 52 -14.20 -3.18 14.06
N VAL A 53 -14.10 -3.51 12.78
CA VAL A 53 -15.11 -4.32 12.08
C VAL A 53 -15.15 -5.73 12.64
N SER A 54 -14.00 -6.38 12.84
CA SER A 54 -13.93 -7.74 13.38
C SER A 54 -14.56 -7.84 14.77
N GLU A 55 -14.29 -6.89 15.65
CA GLU A 55 -14.87 -6.83 16.99
C GLU A 55 -16.41 -6.74 16.92
N ASN A 56 -16.92 -5.85 16.08
CA ASN A 56 -18.37 -5.71 15.91
C ASN A 56 -19.03 -6.96 15.31
N MET A 57 -18.39 -7.59 14.32
CA MET A 57 -18.91 -8.82 13.71
C MET A 57 -18.93 -9.98 14.73
N ILE A 58 -17.90 -10.13 15.55
CA ILE A 58 -17.87 -11.15 16.61
C ILE A 58 -19.01 -10.94 17.62
N ARG A 59 -19.24 -9.70 18.06
CA ARG A 59 -20.32 -9.37 19.00
C ARG A 59 -21.70 -9.65 18.43
N ASN A 60 -21.87 -9.47 17.13
CA ASN A 60 -23.16 -9.59 16.43
C ASN A 60 -23.33 -10.93 15.70
N ASN A 61 -22.63 -11.99 16.10
CA ASN A 61 -22.72 -13.33 15.47
C ASN A 61 -22.57 -13.26 13.94
N CYS A 62 -21.54 -12.55 13.47
CA CYS A 62 -21.26 -12.37 12.05
C CYS A 62 -22.28 -11.53 11.26
N HIS A 63 -23.22 -10.86 11.91
CA HIS A 63 -24.13 -9.96 11.22
C HIS A 63 -23.46 -8.59 11.02
N VAL A 64 -23.48 -8.15 9.77
CA VAL A 64 -23.12 -6.79 9.41
C VAL A 64 -24.33 -5.91 9.73
N GLY A 65 -24.24 -5.08 10.72
CA GLY A 65 -25.34 -4.21 11.16
C GLY A 65 -24.97 -2.73 11.13
N LYS A 66 -25.94 -1.89 11.49
CA LYS A 66 -25.76 -0.43 11.54
C LYS A 66 -24.62 0.03 12.45
N ASP A 67 -24.21 -0.85 13.37
CA ASP A 67 -23.18 -0.58 14.37
C ASP A 67 -21.79 -0.98 13.92
N ILE A 68 -21.65 -1.50 12.71
CA ILE A 68 -20.33 -1.91 12.20
C ILE A 68 -19.41 -0.70 12.11
N GLY A 69 -18.23 -0.82 12.71
CA GLY A 69 -17.28 0.29 12.78
C GLY A 69 -17.60 1.35 13.83
N ILE A 70 -18.59 1.13 14.74
CA ILE A 70 -18.81 2.01 15.88
C ILE A 70 -17.52 2.12 16.71
N GLY A 71 -17.15 3.36 17.05
CA GLY A 71 -15.92 3.66 17.78
C GLY A 71 -14.67 3.75 16.92
N PHE A 72 -14.75 3.38 15.63
CA PHE A 72 -13.64 3.60 14.73
C PHE A 72 -13.53 5.09 14.37
N GLN A 73 -12.36 5.65 14.59
CA GLN A 73 -11.99 6.95 14.08
C GLN A 73 -10.89 6.75 13.05
N SER A 74 -11.10 7.29 11.85
CA SER A 74 -10.04 7.28 10.84
C SER A 74 -8.78 7.91 11.44
N PRO A 75 -7.61 7.28 11.33
CA PRO A 75 -6.36 7.94 11.65
C PRO A 75 -6.25 9.30 10.97
N ALA A 76 -5.50 10.21 11.56
CA ALA A 76 -5.20 11.48 10.90
C ALA A 76 -4.62 11.24 9.52
N ALA A 77 -5.02 12.06 8.54
CA ALA A 77 -4.47 11.98 7.19
C ALA A 77 -2.94 12.11 7.23
N THR A 78 -2.27 11.24 6.52
CA THR A 78 -0.81 11.30 6.33
C THR A 78 -0.49 11.84 4.95
N GLU A 79 0.80 11.99 4.66
CA GLU A 79 1.24 12.35 3.31
C GLU A 79 0.79 11.31 2.26
N ASN A 80 0.67 10.04 2.65
CA ASN A 80 0.36 8.91 1.77
C ASN A 80 -1.10 8.48 1.78
N VAL A 81 -1.82 8.69 2.89
CA VAL A 81 -3.20 8.25 3.11
C VAL A 81 -4.09 9.43 3.45
N SER A 82 -5.11 9.65 2.64
CA SER A 82 -6.07 10.74 2.88
C SER A 82 -7.12 10.38 3.93
N SER A 83 -7.62 9.15 3.93
CA SER A 83 -8.61 8.66 4.90
C SER A 83 -8.74 7.14 4.86
N ILE A 84 -9.31 6.60 5.94
CA ILE A 84 -9.76 5.20 6.02
C ILE A 84 -11.26 5.23 6.32
N THR A 85 -12.04 4.52 5.53
CA THR A 85 -13.50 4.47 5.66
C THR A 85 -13.98 3.06 5.92
N ILE A 86 -15.06 2.92 6.68
CA ILE A 86 -15.75 1.64 6.87
C ILE A 86 -17.14 1.77 6.28
N GLU A 87 -17.46 0.87 5.35
CA GLU A 87 -18.78 0.79 4.74
C GLU A 87 -19.76 0.08 5.69
N LYS A 88 -20.82 0.77 6.06
CA LYS A 88 -21.74 0.31 7.12
C LYS A 88 -22.60 -0.89 6.73
N GLU A 89 -22.78 -1.13 5.43
CA GLU A 89 -23.64 -2.22 4.94
C GLU A 89 -22.88 -3.53 4.76
N THR A 90 -21.60 -3.45 4.43
CA THR A 90 -20.77 -4.62 4.10
C THR A 90 -19.67 -4.89 5.11
N GLY A 91 -19.27 -3.88 5.86
CA GLY A 91 -18.09 -3.93 6.72
C GLY A 91 -16.77 -3.79 5.97
N ASN A 92 -16.81 -3.45 4.70
CA ASN A 92 -15.61 -3.23 3.91
C ASN A 92 -14.81 -2.05 4.45
N VAL A 93 -13.51 -2.21 4.54
CA VAL A 93 -12.58 -1.16 4.92
C VAL A 93 -11.92 -0.60 3.65
N GLY A 94 -12.20 0.65 3.36
CA GLY A 94 -11.61 1.38 2.23
C GLY A 94 -10.43 2.23 2.68
N ILE A 95 -9.28 2.05 2.05
CA ILE A 95 -8.09 2.86 2.27
C ILE A 95 -7.92 3.79 1.08
N HIS A 96 -7.96 5.08 1.32
CA HIS A 96 -7.86 6.12 0.28
C HIS A 96 -6.44 6.69 0.26
N TYR A 97 -5.76 6.52 -0.86
CA TYR A 97 -4.38 6.98 -1.06
C TYR A 97 -4.33 8.35 -1.70
N THR A 98 -3.32 9.12 -1.35
CA THR A 98 -3.03 10.41 -1.98
C THR A 98 -2.34 10.22 -3.34
N PRO A 99 -2.28 11.28 -4.18
CA PRO A 99 -1.59 11.21 -5.49
C PRO A 99 -0.13 10.75 -5.41
N ILE A 100 0.58 11.08 -4.33
CA ILE A 100 1.98 10.66 -4.15
C ILE A 100 2.14 9.18 -3.80
N ALA A 101 1.08 8.54 -3.32
CA ALA A 101 1.01 7.10 -3.06
C ALA A 101 0.30 6.32 -4.19
N GLY A 102 0.12 6.94 -5.36
CA GLY A 102 -0.39 6.29 -6.56
C GLY A 102 -1.84 6.61 -6.92
N ASP A 103 -2.53 7.45 -6.15
CA ASP A 103 -3.90 7.91 -6.36
C ASP A 103 -4.90 6.77 -6.58
N GLY A 104 -5.67 6.45 -5.56
CA GLY A 104 -6.66 5.38 -5.64
C GLY A 104 -7.03 4.79 -4.30
N THR A 105 -7.74 3.68 -4.35
CA THR A 105 -8.24 3.00 -3.16
C THR A 105 -7.85 1.52 -3.15
N ILE A 106 -7.69 0.98 -1.94
CA ILE A 106 -7.69 -0.47 -1.68
C ILE A 106 -8.91 -0.77 -0.82
N ILE A 107 -9.59 -1.88 -1.13
CA ILE A 107 -10.76 -2.36 -0.39
C ILE A 107 -10.41 -3.68 0.27
N LEU A 108 -10.64 -3.76 1.58
CA LEU A 108 -10.50 -4.97 2.38
C LEU A 108 -11.90 -5.46 2.76
N GLU A 109 -12.23 -6.67 2.36
CA GLU A 109 -13.54 -7.30 2.56
C GLU A 109 -13.46 -8.36 3.67
N PRO A 110 -14.28 -8.25 4.72
CA PRO A 110 -14.35 -9.25 5.76
C PRO A 110 -15.21 -10.44 5.33
N THR A 111 -14.77 -11.63 5.65
CA THR A 111 -15.57 -12.85 5.51
C THR A 111 -15.62 -13.56 6.84
N CYS A 112 -16.82 -13.78 7.37
CA CYS A 112 -17.00 -14.54 8.59
C CYS A 112 -17.28 -16.02 8.27
N HIS A 113 -16.57 -16.88 8.98
CA HIS A 113 -16.68 -18.33 8.85
C HIS A 113 -17.45 -18.94 10.04
N ALA A 114 -17.95 -20.16 9.85
CA ALA A 114 -18.53 -20.94 10.93
C ALA A 114 -17.53 -21.07 12.08
N GLY A 115 -17.96 -20.68 13.29
CA GLY A 115 -17.06 -20.63 14.47
C GLY A 115 -16.57 -19.23 14.83
N GLY A 116 -16.99 -18.19 14.08
CA GLY A 116 -16.69 -16.78 14.42
C GLY A 116 -15.30 -16.31 13.96
N GLN A 117 -14.59 -17.10 13.14
CA GLN A 117 -13.35 -16.68 12.54
C GLN A 117 -13.61 -15.68 11.40
N ILE A 118 -12.95 -14.54 11.43
CA ILE A 118 -13.03 -13.52 10.38
C ILE A 118 -11.74 -13.53 9.57
N THR A 119 -11.88 -13.70 8.26
CA THR A 119 -10.78 -13.55 7.30
C THR A 119 -10.96 -12.31 6.46
N TRP A 120 -9.88 -11.72 6.06
CA TRP A 120 -9.86 -10.50 5.27
C TRP A 120 -9.32 -10.77 3.87
N LYS A 121 -10.07 -10.36 2.87
CA LYS A 121 -9.65 -10.44 1.48
C LYS A 121 -9.46 -9.04 0.93
N CYS A 122 -8.35 -8.81 0.26
CA CYS A 122 -8.16 -7.59 -0.51
C CYS A 122 -8.81 -7.76 -1.89
N THR A 123 -9.86 -6.99 -2.16
CA THR A 123 -10.66 -7.12 -3.39
C THR A 123 -10.32 -6.07 -4.44
N GLY A 124 -9.26 -5.30 -4.23
CA GLY A 124 -8.79 -4.35 -5.21
C GLY A 124 -9.09 -2.90 -4.87
N GLY A 125 -10.06 -2.28 -5.51
CA GLY A 125 -10.27 -0.83 -5.51
C GLY A 125 -9.74 -0.17 -6.77
N THR A 126 -9.47 1.14 -6.74
CA THR A 126 -9.04 1.91 -7.92
C THR A 126 -7.53 2.08 -8.05
N LEU A 127 -6.76 1.73 -7.01
CA LEU A 127 -5.31 1.80 -7.06
C LEU A 127 -4.75 0.88 -8.16
N LYS A 128 -3.79 1.35 -8.93
CA LYS A 128 -3.18 0.57 -10.02
C LYS A 128 -2.57 -0.72 -9.49
N SER A 129 -2.82 -1.86 -10.17
CA SER A 129 -2.38 -3.19 -9.74
C SER A 129 -0.88 -3.29 -9.48
N LYS A 130 -0.05 -2.60 -10.27
CA LYS A 130 1.41 -2.58 -10.09
C LYS A 130 1.88 -2.00 -8.74
N TYR A 131 1.04 -1.24 -8.05
CA TYR A 131 1.34 -0.63 -6.74
C TYR A 131 0.73 -1.42 -5.58
N ARG A 132 -0.23 -2.30 -5.85
CA ARG A 132 -0.91 -3.09 -4.82
C ARG A 132 0.05 -4.11 -4.18
N PRO A 133 -0.15 -4.45 -2.90
CA PRO A 133 0.47 -5.60 -2.28
C PRO A 133 0.16 -6.90 -3.04
N SER A 134 1.01 -7.91 -2.90
CA SER A 134 0.85 -9.19 -3.61
C SER A 134 -0.46 -9.92 -3.30
N ASN A 135 -0.99 -9.73 -2.09
CA ASN A 135 -2.28 -10.29 -1.66
C ASN A 135 -3.51 -9.49 -2.14
N CYS A 136 -3.28 -8.39 -2.88
CA CYS A 136 -4.29 -7.51 -3.45
C CYS A 136 -4.28 -7.46 -4.99
N GLN A 137 -3.55 -8.35 -5.64
CA GLN A 137 -3.43 -8.41 -7.09
C GLN A 137 -4.51 -9.26 -7.72
#